data_d56e09d9e3f14dcb5a06aa4c64c702bb
#
_entry.id   d56e09d9e3f14dcb5a06aa4c64c702bb
#
_cell.length_a   1.000
_cell.length_b   1.000
_cell.length_c   1.000
_cell.angle_alpha   90.00
_cell.angle_beta   90.00
_cell.angle_gamma   90.00
#
_symmetry.space_group_name_H-M   'P 1'
#
loop_
_entity.id
_entity.type
_entity.pdbx_description
1 polymer ?
#
loop_
_entity_poly.entity_id
_entity_poly.type
_entity_poly.pdbx_seq_one_letter_code
_entity_poly.pdbx_strand_id
1 'polypeptide(L)'
;MIAQYSQLQAILRLEPSGKFLNLLEADPTIEHVMVTLSEAESVLRNHGGFDNILQPHHKLTIVGTEPDPTVTDRGRWAEIDLYAEITREARIIPDWLWVYHQMEPEHQLENVRKYLDRFEWLYQTAEEMGLSHELIPLAKGLSQPHFKEARETFARLGIDRFAMYGVQTPSNYEFRDRIHQAATALNPEGVLVIGRGSPRQVEVLPGIVDEAAGWYWKQDCGLTTDGYSQQRLAMWIYEIKRALETERTDEQSRIGDYLPDSGVVING
;
A
#
# COMPACT_ATOMS: atom_id res chain seq x y z
N MET A 1 4.31 18.69 -8.22
CA MET A 1 4.15 17.71 -9.33
C MET A 1 3.43 16.48 -8.78
N ILE A 2 2.15 16.65 -8.41
CA ILE A 2 1.34 15.63 -7.70
C ILE A 2 0.11 15.37 -8.57
N ALA A 3 0.20 14.57 -9.61
CA ALA A 3 -0.98 14.22 -10.38
C ALA A 3 -0.77 13.06 -11.37
N GLN A 4 -0.16 11.94 -10.96
CA GLN A 4 -0.05 10.79 -11.86
C GLN A 4 -0.40 9.42 -11.25
N TYR A 5 -0.77 9.33 -9.98
CA TYR A 5 -1.07 8.04 -9.34
C TYR A 5 -2.56 7.68 -9.21
N SER A 6 -3.46 8.45 -9.83
CA SER A 6 -4.93 8.22 -9.74
C SER A 6 -5.48 7.10 -10.63
N GLN A 7 -4.64 6.17 -11.10
CA GLN A 7 -5.11 5.01 -11.87
C GLN A 7 -5.12 3.76 -10.98
N LEU A 8 -6.22 3.00 -11.08
CA LEU A 8 -6.38 1.71 -10.42
C LEU A 8 -5.20 0.79 -10.73
N GLN A 9 -4.53 0.26 -9.70
CA GLN A 9 -3.28 -0.46 -9.89
C GLN A 9 -3.27 -1.85 -9.25
N ALA A 10 -2.88 -2.82 -10.05
CA ALA A 10 -2.46 -4.13 -9.58
C ALA A 10 -0.94 -4.11 -9.36
N ILE A 11 -0.50 -4.35 -8.12
CA ILE A 11 0.91 -4.30 -7.74
C ILE A 11 1.42 -5.72 -7.50
N LEU A 12 2.46 -6.11 -8.23
CA LEU A 12 3.06 -7.42 -8.11
C LEU A 12 4.08 -7.44 -6.97
N ARG A 13 3.82 -8.21 -5.93
CA ARG A 13 4.81 -8.48 -4.90
C ARG A 13 5.88 -9.43 -5.45
N LEU A 14 7.13 -9.00 -5.49
CA LEU A 14 8.27 -9.72 -6.06
C LEU A 14 9.30 -10.10 -4.98
N GLU A 15 10.06 -11.14 -5.28
CA GLU A 15 11.35 -11.43 -4.66
C GLU A 15 12.43 -11.19 -5.71
N PRO A 16 13.48 -10.41 -5.43
CA PRO A 16 14.53 -10.14 -6.40
C PRO A 16 15.44 -11.37 -6.57
N SER A 17 14.96 -12.36 -7.29
CA SER A 17 15.70 -13.56 -7.67
C SER A 17 15.78 -13.66 -9.20
N GLY A 18 16.73 -14.43 -9.73
CA GLY A 18 16.93 -14.55 -11.18
C GLY A 18 15.66 -14.90 -11.95
N LYS A 19 14.78 -15.72 -11.37
CA LYS A 19 13.50 -16.08 -11.98
C LYS A 19 12.57 -14.88 -12.17
N PHE A 20 12.50 -13.98 -11.18
CA PHE A 20 11.66 -12.77 -11.25
C PHE A 20 12.29 -11.68 -12.10
N LEU A 21 13.62 -11.56 -12.08
CA LEU A 21 14.32 -10.60 -12.94
C LEU A 21 14.10 -10.91 -14.41
N ASN A 22 14.21 -12.18 -14.79
CA ASN A 22 13.90 -12.63 -16.16
C ASN A 22 12.45 -12.36 -16.55
N LEU A 23 11.52 -12.48 -15.59
CA LEU A 23 10.09 -12.16 -15.80
C LEU A 23 9.88 -10.67 -16.09
N LEU A 24 10.50 -9.78 -15.32
CA LEU A 24 10.41 -8.34 -15.50
C LEU A 24 10.96 -7.88 -16.85
N GLU A 25 12.01 -8.55 -17.33
CA GLU A 25 12.58 -8.27 -18.65
C GLU A 25 11.68 -8.77 -19.79
N ALA A 26 11.03 -9.92 -19.60
CA ALA A 26 10.26 -10.60 -20.64
C ALA A 26 8.82 -10.12 -20.76
N ASP A 27 8.23 -9.55 -19.70
CA ASP A 27 6.79 -9.24 -19.67
C ASP A 27 6.48 -7.74 -19.52
N PRO A 28 6.19 -7.03 -20.62
CA PRO A 28 5.89 -5.61 -20.59
C PRO A 28 4.54 -5.25 -19.95
N THR A 29 3.70 -6.24 -19.61
CA THR A 29 2.42 -5.97 -18.91
C THR A 29 2.59 -5.66 -17.44
N ILE A 30 3.78 -5.91 -16.89
CA ILE A 30 4.13 -5.56 -15.53
C ILE A 30 4.43 -4.05 -15.48
N GLU A 31 3.57 -3.30 -14.82
CA GLU A 31 3.73 -1.85 -14.67
C GLU A 31 4.23 -1.46 -13.27
N HIS A 32 3.81 -2.21 -12.24
CA HIS A 32 4.07 -1.85 -10.86
C HIS A 32 4.52 -3.04 -10.03
N VAL A 33 5.64 -2.89 -9.37
CA VAL A 33 6.26 -3.92 -8.54
C VAL A 33 6.41 -3.46 -7.10
N MET A 34 6.33 -4.41 -6.17
CA MET A 34 6.55 -4.19 -4.75
C MET A 34 7.59 -5.16 -4.22
N VAL A 35 8.52 -4.67 -3.43
CA VAL A 35 9.53 -5.44 -2.69
C VAL A 35 9.49 -5.06 -1.21
N THR A 36 10.04 -5.91 -0.32
CA THR A 36 10.29 -5.50 1.06
C THR A 36 11.54 -4.62 1.18
N LEU A 37 11.70 -4.01 2.33
CA LEU A 37 12.88 -3.19 2.62
C LEU A 37 14.18 -4.02 2.65
N SER A 38 14.15 -5.25 3.21
CA SER A 38 15.29 -6.18 3.18
C SER A 38 15.63 -6.65 1.76
N GLU A 39 14.62 -6.82 0.91
CA GLU A 39 14.84 -7.12 -0.51
C GLU A 39 15.43 -5.93 -1.25
N ALA A 40 15.03 -4.69 -0.90
CA ALA A 40 15.63 -3.48 -1.45
C ALA A 40 17.13 -3.40 -1.08
N GLU A 41 17.49 -3.64 0.18
CA GLU A 41 18.90 -3.77 0.58
C GLU A 41 19.66 -4.84 -0.23
N SER A 42 19.00 -5.97 -0.48
CA SER A 42 19.59 -7.03 -1.31
C SER A 42 19.82 -6.59 -2.74
N VAL A 43 18.88 -5.84 -3.33
CA VAL A 43 19.02 -5.28 -4.69
C VAL A 43 20.20 -4.30 -4.76
N LEU A 44 20.29 -3.37 -3.80
CA LEU A 44 21.40 -2.42 -3.75
C LEU A 44 22.75 -3.14 -3.66
N ARG A 45 22.86 -4.13 -2.77
CA ARG A 45 24.11 -4.89 -2.55
C ARG A 45 24.50 -5.78 -3.71
N ASN A 46 23.54 -6.51 -4.29
CA ASN A 46 23.82 -7.57 -5.26
C ASN A 46 23.70 -7.13 -6.72
N HIS A 47 22.94 -6.06 -6.99
CA HIS A 47 22.66 -5.57 -8.34
C HIS A 47 23.09 -4.11 -8.55
N GLY A 48 23.55 -3.41 -7.49
CA GLY A 48 23.98 -2.02 -7.58
C GLY A 48 22.84 -1.01 -7.76
N GLY A 49 21.60 -1.42 -7.53
CA GLY A 49 20.43 -0.55 -7.56
C GLY A 49 19.30 -1.05 -8.47
N PHE A 50 18.14 -0.40 -8.33
CA PHE A 50 16.93 -0.81 -9.05
C PHE A 50 16.96 -0.51 -10.55
N ASP A 51 17.71 0.49 -10.99
CA ASP A 51 17.84 0.83 -12.42
C ASP A 51 18.54 -0.25 -13.23
N ASN A 52 19.27 -1.15 -12.55
CA ASN A 52 19.92 -2.30 -13.18
C ASN A 52 19.00 -3.51 -13.36
N ILE A 53 17.82 -3.52 -12.72
CA ILE A 53 16.88 -4.64 -12.75
C ILE A 53 15.47 -4.26 -13.18
N LEU A 54 15.10 -2.99 -13.11
CA LEU A 54 13.79 -2.49 -13.52
C LEU A 54 13.89 -1.69 -14.81
N GLN A 55 12.94 -1.89 -15.70
CA GLN A 55 12.80 -1.07 -16.90
C GLN A 55 12.27 0.35 -16.53
N PRO A 56 12.50 1.38 -17.38
CA PRO A 56 12.08 2.75 -17.08
C PRO A 56 10.57 2.92 -16.79
N HIS A 57 9.72 2.08 -17.37
CA HIS A 57 8.27 2.13 -17.19
C HIS A 57 7.78 1.49 -15.88
N HIS A 58 8.62 0.68 -15.21
CA HIS A 58 8.22 0.04 -13.96
C HIS A 58 8.16 1.06 -12.82
N LYS A 59 7.04 1.11 -12.13
CA LYS A 59 6.89 1.80 -10.85
C LYS A 59 7.34 0.90 -9.72
N LEU A 60 7.96 1.50 -8.70
CA LEU A 60 8.51 0.78 -7.55
C LEU A 60 7.76 1.17 -6.27
N THR A 61 7.30 0.18 -5.53
CA THR A 61 6.87 0.33 -4.15
C THR A 61 7.76 -0.50 -3.24
N ILE A 62 8.19 0.06 -2.11
CA ILE A 62 8.99 -0.61 -1.09
C ILE A 62 8.17 -0.65 0.20
N VAL A 63 8.01 -1.83 0.79
CA VAL A 63 7.21 -1.99 2.00
C VAL A 63 8.07 -2.46 3.17
N GLY A 64 7.95 -1.78 4.31
CA GLY A 64 8.63 -2.14 5.56
C GLY A 64 8.00 -3.32 6.29
N THR A 65 6.84 -3.81 5.84
CA THR A 65 6.17 -4.96 6.47
C THR A 65 6.95 -6.24 6.22
N GLU A 66 7.65 -6.69 7.24
CA GLU A 66 8.55 -7.85 7.27
C GLU A 66 8.29 -8.70 8.52
N PRO A 67 8.87 -9.91 8.64
CA PRO A 67 8.80 -10.69 9.87
C PRO A 67 9.34 -9.92 11.09
N ASP A 68 8.70 -10.12 12.22
CA ASP A 68 8.86 -9.36 13.46
C ASP A 68 10.30 -9.00 13.89
N PRO A 69 11.25 -9.94 13.94
CA PRO A 69 12.60 -9.60 14.40
C PRO A 69 13.30 -8.57 13.48
N THR A 70 13.06 -8.66 12.18
CA THR A 70 13.71 -7.79 11.18
C THR A 70 13.22 -6.34 11.29
N VAL A 71 11.93 -6.16 11.58
CA VAL A 71 11.30 -4.83 11.68
C VAL A 71 11.78 -4.06 12.91
N THR A 72 11.90 -4.74 14.06
CA THR A 72 12.28 -4.09 15.34
C THR A 72 13.74 -3.69 15.41
N ASP A 73 14.62 -4.42 14.75
CA ASP A 73 16.07 -4.23 14.88
C ASP A 73 16.61 -3.08 14.02
N ARG A 74 15.84 -2.64 13.00
CA ARG A 74 16.25 -1.54 12.13
C ARG A 74 16.07 -0.19 12.81
N GLY A 75 17.19 0.48 13.09
CA GLY A 75 17.18 1.85 13.60
C GLY A 75 16.66 2.86 12.57
N ARG A 76 16.02 3.94 13.04
CA ARG A 76 15.44 4.96 12.14
C ARG A 76 16.47 5.62 11.20
N TRP A 77 17.71 5.79 11.67
CA TRP A 77 18.81 6.35 10.85
C TRP A 77 19.26 5.38 9.77
N ALA A 78 19.38 4.10 10.06
CA ALA A 78 19.72 3.10 9.07
C ALA A 78 18.63 2.96 7.99
N GLU A 79 17.38 3.24 8.35
CA GLU A 79 16.26 3.22 7.41
C GLU A 79 16.28 4.42 6.47
N ILE A 80 16.49 5.64 6.97
CA ILE A 80 16.57 6.83 6.12
C ILE A 80 17.82 6.82 5.24
N ASP A 81 18.94 6.30 5.74
CA ASP A 81 20.16 6.11 4.94
C ASP A 81 19.90 5.14 3.78
N LEU A 82 19.17 4.04 4.03
CA LEU A 82 18.76 3.12 2.97
C LEU A 82 17.87 3.79 1.92
N TYR A 83 16.93 4.65 2.35
CA TYR A 83 16.10 5.41 1.40
C TYR A 83 16.95 6.33 0.53
N ALA A 84 17.97 6.96 1.09
CA ALA A 84 18.90 7.82 0.35
C ALA A 84 19.79 7.05 -0.65
N GLU A 85 20.07 5.77 -0.39
CA GLU A 85 20.81 4.92 -1.33
C GLU A 85 19.98 4.48 -2.54
N ILE A 86 18.64 4.53 -2.45
CA ILE A 86 17.74 4.17 -3.53
C ILE A 86 17.63 5.36 -4.49
N THR A 87 18.33 5.28 -5.62
CA THR A 87 18.38 6.37 -6.62
C THR A 87 17.11 6.48 -7.46
N ARG A 88 16.38 5.37 -7.62
CA ARG A 88 15.13 5.33 -8.36
C ARG A 88 13.99 5.87 -7.52
N GLU A 89 13.19 6.77 -8.09
CA GLU A 89 11.95 7.23 -7.45
C GLU A 89 11.07 6.03 -7.06
N ALA A 90 10.65 6.00 -5.81
CA ALA A 90 9.88 4.90 -5.25
C ALA A 90 8.79 5.43 -4.31
N ARG A 91 7.76 4.63 -4.13
CA ARG A 91 6.79 4.77 -3.05
C ARG A 91 7.26 3.90 -1.90
N ILE A 92 7.40 4.47 -0.72
CA ILE A 92 7.90 3.77 0.46
C ILE A 92 6.83 3.73 1.53
N ILE A 93 6.55 2.54 2.03
CA ILE A 93 5.55 2.29 3.06
C ILE A 93 6.29 1.79 4.30
N PRO A 94 6.68 2.69 5.21
CA PRO A 94 7.42 2.33 6.42
C PRO A 94 6.61 1.48 7.38
N ASP A 95 7.27 0.54 8.08
CA ASP A 95 6.64 -0.29 9.10
C ASP A 95 7.63 -0.72 10.19
N TRP A 96 7.28 -0.53 11.49
CA TRP A 96 8.18 -0.84 12.60
C TRP A 96 7.52 -1.52 13.78
N LEU A 97 6.22 -1.34 13.97
CA LEU A 97 5.49 -1.79 15.15
C LEU A 97 4.23 -2.51 14.75
N TRP A 98 3.84 -3.43 15.59
CA TRP A 98 2.61 -4.21 15.39
C TRP A 98 1.50 -3.74 16.29
N VAL A 99 0.28 -3.94 15.80
CA VAL A 99 -0.95 -3.78 16.58
C VAL A 99 -1.77 -5.06 16.38
N TYR A 100 -1.70 -5.96 17.34
CA TYR A 100 -2.38 -7.24 17.31
C TYR A 100 -3.63 -7.25 18.18
N HIS A 101 -4.63 -8.08 17.81
CA HIS A 101 -5.85 -8.27 18.58
C HIS A 101 -5.62 -8.78 20.00
N GLN A 102 -4.52 -9.55 20.23
CA GLN A 102 -4.18 -10.11 21.54
C GLN A 102 -3.49 -9.13 22.48
N MET A 103 -3.10 -7.96 21.99
CA MET A 103 -2.47 -6.91 22.82
C MET A 103 -3.54 -6.19 23.64
N GLU A 104 -3.17 -5.76 24.86
CA GLU A 104 -4.01 -4.86 25.64
C GLU A 104 -4.29 -3.56 24.88
N PRO A 105 -5.53 -3.00 24.93
CA PRO A 105 -5.91 -1.82 24.17
C PRO A 105 -4.99 -0.61 24.37
N GLU A 106 -4.47 -0.43 25.58
CA GLU A 106 -3.54 0.66 25.89
C GLU A 106 -2.21 0.48 25.16
N HIS A 107 -1.69 -0.74 25.10
CA HIS A 107 -0.47 -1.05 24.36
C HIS A 107 -0.66 -0.93 22.84
N GLN A 108 -1.85 -1.29 22.34
CA GLN A 108 -2.19 -1.07 20.92
C GLN A 108 -2.10 0.42 20.58
N LEU A 109 -2.72 1.27 21.40
CA LEU A 109 -2.72 2.72 21.18
C LEU A 109 -1.32 3.34 21.33
N GLU A 110 -0.55 2.88 22.30
CA GLU A 110 0.85 3.29 22.48
C GLU A 110 1.69 2.94 21.24
N ASN A 111 1.52 1.75 20.67
CA ASN A 111 2.23 1.36 19.45
C ASN A 111 1.80 2.18 18.22
N VAL A 112 0.52 2.55 18.13
CA VAL A 112 0.06 3.48 17.08
C VAL A 112 0.76 4.84 17.22
N ARG A 113 0.85 5.41 18.42
CA ARG A 113 1.53 6.68 18.68
C ARG A 113 3.01 6.62 18.34
N LYS A 114 3.72 5.59 18.81
CA LYS A 114 5.14 5.38 18.49
C LYS A 114 5.38 5.24 16.99
N TYR A 115 4.45 4.57 16.29
CA TYR A 115 4.51 4.47 14.83
C TYR A 115 4.37 5.86 14.19
N LEU A 116 3.40 6.65 14.60
CA LEU A 116 3.14 7.99 14.07
C LEU A 116 4.32 8.94 14.31
N ASP A 117 4.87 8.94 15.52
CA ASP A 117 6.04 9.78 15.88
C ASP A 117 7.25 9.45 14.99
N ARG A 118 7.50 8.17 14.75
CA ARG A 118 8.60 7.76 13.87
C ARG A 118 8.31 8.06 12.41
N PHE A 119 7.08 7.85 11.95
CA PHE A 119 6.68 8.17 10.58
C PHE A 119 6.83 9.67 10.29
N GLU A 120 6.35 10.53 11.20
CA GLU A 120 6.50 11.98 11.09
C GLU A 120 7.98 12.38 11.01
N TRP A 121 8.82 11.81 11.86
CA TRP A 121 10.26 12.06 11.83
C TRP A 121 10.88 11.62 10.48
N LEU A 122 10.54 10.44 9.97
CA LEU A 122 11.03 9.97 8.66
C LEU A 122 10.58 10.88 7.52
N TYR A 123 9.32 11.27 7.54
CA TYR A 123 8.73 12.13 6.52
C TYR A 123 9.48 13.48 6.46
N GLN A 124 9.64 14.15 7.61
CA GLN A 124 10.35 15.41 7.70
C GLN A 124 11.83 15.28 7.32
N THR A 125 12.50 14.22 7.79
CA THR A 125 13.91 13.99 7.46
C THR A 125 14.09 13.71 5.97
N ALA A 126 13.21 12.96 5.33
CA ALA A 126 13.24 12.72 3.89
C ALA A 126 13.06 14.02 3.09
N GLU A 127 12.15 14.91 3.51
CA GLU A 127 11.99 16.24 2.90
C GLU A 127 13.23 17.11 3.09
N GLU A 128 13.81 17.16 4.31
CA GLU A 128 15.04 17.93 4.61
C GLU A 128 16.25 17.42 3.78
N MET A 129 16.34 16.12 3.54
CA MET A 129 17.37 15.51 2.70
C MET A 129 17.08 15.67 1.20
N GLY A 130 15.90 16.13 0.82
CA GLY A 130 15.48 16.28 -0.58
C GLY A 130 15.29 14.95 -1.31
N LEU A 131 14.88 13.90 -0.59
CA LEU A 131 14.61 12.60 -1.21
C LEU A 131 13.36 12.71 -2.11
N SER A 132 13.43 12.09 -3.31
CA SER A 132 12.34 12.11 -4.29
C SER A 132 11.26 11.04 -4.06
N HIS A 133 11.34 10.30 -2.96
CA HIS A 133 10.41 9.23 -2.65
C HIS A 133 9.09 9.75 -2.09
N GLU A 134 7.99 9.09 -2.46
CA GLU A 134 6.70 9.28 -1.81
C GLU A 134 6.58 8.37 -0.58
N LEU A 135 6.48 8.94 0.62
CA LEU A 135 6.25 8.16 1.83
C LEU A 135 4.75 8.02 2.09
N ILE A 136 4.26 6.77 2.07
CA ILE A 136 2.86 6.43 2.33
C ILE A 136 2.76 5.76 3.70
N PRO A 137 2.03 6.33 4.69
CA PRO A 137 1.89 5.70 5.99
C PRO A 137 1.00 4.47 5.93
N LEU A 138 1.23 3.53 6.86
CA LEU A 138 0.24 2.51 7.19
C LEU A 138 -0.80 3.09 8.14
N ALA A 139 -2.09 2.94 7.82
CA ALA A 139 -3.15 3.16 8.80
C ALA A 139 -3.12 2.02 9.83
N LYS A 140 -2.25 2.19 10.83
CA LYS A 140 -2.07 1.22 11.93
C LYS A 140 -3.29 1.24 12.84
N GLY A 141 -3.77 0.06 13.20
CA GLY A 141 -4.83 -0.08 14.17
C GLY A 141 -5.91 -1.08 13.79
N LEU A 142 -6.78 -1.36 14.76
CA LEU A 142 -7.85 -2.36 14.66
C LEU A 142 -9.25 -1.74 14.78
N SER A 143 -9.32 -0.47 15.17
CA SER A 143 -10.59 0.20 15.49
C SER A 143 -10.52 1.70 15.25
N GLN A 144 -11.68 2.33 15.18
CA GLN A 144 -11.82 3.77 14.94
C GLN A 144 -10.97 4.67 15.88
N PRO A 145 -10.84 4.40 17.21
CA PRO A 145 -9.96 5.20 18.07
C PRO A 145 -8.49 5.24 17.59
N HIS A 146 -7.96 4.12 17.10
CA HIS A 146 -6.61 4.06 16.56
C HIS A 146 -6.45 4.94 15.30
N PHE A 147 -7.44 4.91 14.40
CA PHE A 147 -7.41 5.72 13.18
C PHE A 147 -7.59 7.21 13.48
N LYS A 148 -8.40 7.56 14.49
CA LYS A 148 -8.54 8.95 14.94
C LYS A 148 -7.24 9.52 15.50
N GLU A 149 -6.40 8.70 16.16
CA GLU A 149 -5.08 9.10 16.62
C GLU A 149 -4.17 9.54 15.47
N ALA A 150 -4.26 8.86 14.32
CA ALA A 150 -3.46 9.19 13.14
C ALA A 150 -3.91 10.48 12.41
N ARG A 151 -5.17 10.91 12.63
CA ARG A 151 -5.80 11.99 11.87
C ARG A 151 -5.02 13.31 11.91
N GLU A 152 -4.58 13.73 13.10
CA GLU A 152 -3.88 15.01 13.26
C GLU A 152 -2.51 14.97 12.57
N THR A 153 -1.79 13.87 12.72
CA THR A 153 -0.48 13.68 12.07
C THR A 153 -0.63 13.67 10.55
N PHE A 154 -1.58 12.91 10.00
CA PHE A 154 -1.80 12.85 8.56
C PHE A 154 -2.22 14.21 7.99
N ALA A 155 -3.14 14.91 8.65
CA ALA A 155 -3.55 16.25 8.24
C ALA A 155 -2.40 17.27 8.27
N ARG A 156 -1.55 17.23 9.32
CA ARG A 156 -0.39 18.12 9.44
C ARG A 156 0.65 17.87 8.36
N LEU A 157 0.85 16.63 7.95
CA LEU A 157 1.79 16.25 6.89
C LEU A 157 1.20 16.33 5.49
N GLY A 158 -0.09 16.71 5.35
CA GLY A 158 -0.75 16.77 4.04
C GLY A 158 -0.95 15.41 3.38
N ILE A 159 -1.08 14.36 4.18
CA ILE A 159 -1.25 12.98 3.68
C ILE A 159 -2.71 12.75 3.32
N ASP A 160 -2.94 12.48 2.06
CA ASP A 160 -4.24 12.17 1.45
C ASP A 160 -4.39 10.69 1.07
N ARG A 161 -3.35 9.90 1.26
CA ARG A 161 -3.30 8.47 0.91
C ARG A 161 -2.60 7.67 1.99
N PHE A 162 -3.11 6.45 2.27
CA PHE A 162 -2.46 5.54 3.19
C PHE A 162 -2.52 4.08 2.68
N ALA A 163 -1.69 3.23 3.27
CA ALA A 163 -1.74 1.80 3.02
C ALA A 163 -2.37 1.04 4.20
N MET A 164 -2.98 -0.10 3.92
CA MET A 164 -3.50 -1.04 4.92
C MET A 164 -3.03 -2.46 4.66
N TYR A 165 -2.55 -3.12 5.73
CA TYR A 165 -2.07 -4.49 5.66
C TYR A 165 -3.17 -5.49 6.05
N GLY A 166 -3.57 -6.34 5.11
CA GLY A 166 -4.71 -7.23 5.24
C GLY A 166 -4.39 -8.68 5.61
N VAL A 167 -3.09 -9.08 5.63
CA VAL A 167 -2.72 -10.50 5.82
C VAL A 167 -3.18 -11.06 7.16
N GLN A 168 -3.11 -10.26 8.23
CA GLN A 168 -3.45 -10.70 9.59
C GLN A 168 -4.95 -10.58 9.93
N THR A 169 -5.76 -10.10 9.01
CA THR A 169 -7.22 -9.98 9.27
C THR A 169 -7.90 -11.30 8.91
N PRO A 170 -8.70 -11.89 9.81
CA PRO A 170 -9.26 -13.23 9.62
C PRO A 170 -10.16 -13.36 8.38
N SER A 171 -10.96 -12.35 8.09
CA SER A 171 -11.90 -12.37 6.97
C SER A 171 -11.83 -11.11 6.09
N ASN A 172 -12.34 -11.23 4.86
CA ASN A 172 -12.47 -10.08 3.97
C ASN A 172 -13.47 -9.04 4.50
N TYR A 173 -14.53 -9.48 5.17
CA TYR A 173 -15.55 -8.60 5.75
C TYR A 173 -14.97 -7.75 6.88
N GLU A 174 -14.24 -8.35 7.82
CA GLU A 174 -13.57 -7.60 8.88
C GLU A 174 -12.54 -6.61 8.32
N PHE A 175 -11.83 -6.99 7.27
CA PHE A 175 -10.86 -6.11 6.63
C PHE A 175 -11.56 -4.95 5.92
N ARG A 176 -12.66 -5.21 5.22
CA ARG A 176 -13.53 -4.18 4.62
C ARG A 176 -14.02 -3.18 5.68
N ASP A 177 -14.54 -3.68 6.79
CA ASP A 177 -15.04 -2.84 7.89
C ASP A 177 -13.93 -1.97 8.48
N ARG A 178 -12.71 -2.51 8.60
CA ARG A 178 -11.53 -1.74 9.04
C ARG A 178 -11.17 -0.64 8.06
N ILE A 179 -11.20 -0.92 6.76
CA ILE A 179 -10.96 0.10 5.73
C ILE A 179 -12.02 1.21 5.84
N HIS A 180 -13.30 0.86 5.99
CA HIS A 180 -14.36 1.86 6.18
C HIS A 180 -14.15 2.72 7.42
N GLN A 181 -13.76 2.12 8.55
CA GLN A 181 -13.46 2.86 9.77
C GLN A 181 -12.25 3.80 9.59
N ALA A 182 -11.19 3.33 8.95
CA ALA A 182 -10.01 4.13 8.64
C ALA A 182 -10.35 5.28 7.68
N ALA A 183 -11.05 5.00 6.59
CA ALA A 183 -11.47 6.00 5.62
C ALA A 183 -12.39 7.06 6.25
N THR A 184 -13.34 6.66 7.08
CA THR A 184 -14.21 7.60 7.83
C THR A 184 -13.40 8.49 8.77
N ALA A 185 -12.38 7.96 9.44
CA ALA A 185 -11.59 8.71 10.40
C ALA A 185 -10.57 9.65 9.71
N LEU A 186 -9.97 9.22 8.60
CA LEU A 186 -8.82 9.86 7.96
C LEU A 186 -9.18 10.64 6.70
N ASN A 187 -10.33 10.34 6.06
CA ASN A 187 -10.83 10.97 4.83
C ASN A 187 -9.78 11.01 3.70
N PRO A 188 -9.24 9.86 3.27
CA PRO A 188 -8.22 9.80 2.22
C PRO A 188 -8.81 10.00 0.83
N GLU A 189 -7.96 10.33 -0.16
CA GLU A 189 -8.30 10.28 -1.59
C GLU A 189 -8.17 8.87 -2.16
N GLY A 190 -7.36 7.98 -1.54
CA GLY A 190 -7.17 6.61 -1.96
C GLY A 190 -6.52 5.73 -0.90
N VAL A 191 -6.71 4.42 -1.03
CA VAL A 191 -6.17 3.41 -0.11
C VAL A 191 -5.46 2.31 -0.90
N LEU A 192 -4.20 2.07 -0.55
CA LEU A 192 -3.44 0.93 -1.04
C LEU A 192 -3.61 -0.27 -0.10
N VAL A 193 -4.03 -1.41 -0.61
CA VAL A 193 -4.19 -2.64 0.17
C VAL A 193 -3.05 -3.61 -0.10
N ILE A 194 -2.43 -4.13 0.97
CA ILE A 194 -1.31 -5.07 0.90
C ILE A 194 -1.74 -6.43 1.46
N GLY A 195 -1.48 -7.50 0.69
CA GLY A 195 -1.72 -8.87 1.12
C GLY A 195 -3.11 -9.43 0.81
N ARG A 196 -3.97 -8.66 0.13
CA ARG A 196 -5.26 -9.08 -0.41
C ARG A 196 -5.25 -8.91 -1.93
N GLY A 197 -4.52 -9.78 -2.61
CA GLY A 197 -4.23 -9.66 -4.03
C GLY A 197 -4.94 -10.67 -4.94
N SER A 198 -5.99 -11.38 -4.49
CA SER A 198 -6.84 -12.13 -5.43
C SER A 198 -8.03 -11.26 -5.89
N PRO A 199 -8.51 -11.40 -7.14
CA PRO A 199 -9.65 -10.62 -7.64
C PRO A 199 -10.87 -10.70 -6.74
N ARG A 200 -11.20 -11.91 -6.23
CA ARG A 200 -12.33 -12.13 -5.30
C ARG A 200 -12.17 -11.41 -3.95
N GLN A 201 -10.93 -11.21 -3.48
CA GLN A 201 -10.69 -10.48 -2.25
C GLN A 201 -10.81 -8.98 -2.47
N VAL A 202 -10.37 -8.50 -3.62
CA VAL A 202 -10.41 -7.08 -3.98
C VAL A 202 -11.85 -6.63 -4.29
N GLU A 203 -12.65 -7.45 -4.97
CA GLU A 203 -14.03 -7.16 -5.37
C GLU A 203 -14.97 -6.76 -4.21
N VAL A 204 -14.67 -7.22 -2.99
CA VAL A 204 -15.49 -6.92 -1.80
C VAL A 204 -14.94 -5.74 -0.97
N LEU A 205 -13.85 -5.10 -1.40
CA LEU A 205 -13.27 -3.96 -0.69
C LEU A 205 -14.02 -2.67 -1.03
N PRO A 206 -14.01 -1.65 -0.14
CA PRO A 206 -14.66 -0.36 -0.41
C PRO A 206 -14.10 0.33 -1.65
N GLY A 207 -14.92 1.10 -2.36
CA GLY A 207 -14.54 1.83 -3.56
C GLY A 207 -13.45 2.89 -3.39
N ILE A 208 -13.09 3.22 -2.14
CA ILE A 208 -11.94 4.06 -1.83
C ILE A 208 -10.60 3.35 -2.06
N VAL A 209 -10.60 2.01 -2.13
CA VAL A 209 -9.41 1.22 -2.46
C VAL A 209 -9.14 1.34 -3.95
N ASP A 210 -8.00 1.90 -4.30
CA ASP A 210 -7.61 2.12 -5.69
C ASP A 210 -6.37 1.32 -6.09
N GLU A 211 -5.72 0.67 -5.14
CA GLU A 211 -4.53 -0.14 -5.38
C GLU A 211 -4.53 -1.41 -4.54
N ALA A 212 -4.10 -2.52 -5.14
CA ALA A 212 -3.97 -3.80 -4.46
C ALA A 212 -2.65 -4.49 -4.77
N ALA A 213 -1.93 -4.87 -3.71
CA ALA A 213 -0.66 -5.58 -3.78
C ALA A 213 -0.76 -6.96 -3.13
N GLY A 214 -0.18 -7.99 -3.77
CA GLY A 214 -0.20 -9.33 -3.20
C GLY A 214 0.63 -10.37 -3.93
N TRP A 215 0.59 -11.60 -3.40
CA TRP A 215 1.33 -12.76 -3.86
C TRP A 215 0.53 -13.71 -4.75
N TYR A 216 -0.80 -13.60 -4.79
CA TYR A 216 -1.68 -14.57 -5.46
C TYR A 216 -1.39 -14.73 -6.95
N TRP A 217 -0.92 -13.68 -7.62
CA TRP A 217 -0.52 -13.74 -9.01
C TRP A 217 0.47 -14.87 -9.34
N LYS A 218 1.36 -15.23 -8.38
CA LYS A 218 2.33 -16.32 -8.57
C LYS A 218 1.66 -17.67 -8.81
N GLN A 219 0.57 -17.94 -8.10
CA GLN A 219 -0.21 -19.15 -8.25
C GLN A 219 -1.05 -19.09 -9.52
N ASP A 220 -1.73 -17.98 -9.73
CA ASP A 220 -2.64 -17.79 -10.86
C ASP A 220 -1.92 -17.84 -12.22
N CYS A 221 -0.70 -17.30 -12.32
CA CYS A 221 0.08 -17.36 -13.56
C CYS A 221 0.95 -18.63 -13.71
N GLY A 222 0.87 -19.58 -12.78
CA GLY A 222 1.58 -20.86 -12.85
C GLY A 222 3.06 -20.81 -12.47
N LEU A 223 3.54 -19.71 -11.89
CA LEU A 223 4.97 -19.54 -11.56
C LEU A 223 5.47 -20.55 -10.52
N THR A 224 4.58 -21.06 -9.70
CA THR A 224 4.89 -22.01 -8.61
C THR A 224 4.79 -23.48 -9.01
N THR A 225 4.07 -23.82 -10.08
CA THR A 225 3.73 -25.22 -10.45
C THR A 225 4.09 -25.57 -11.88
N ASP A 226 3.35 -25.02 -12.87
CA ASP A 226 3.33 -25.53 -14.23
C ASP A 226 4.17 -24.70 -15.23
N GLY A 227 4.91 -23.75 -14.71
CA GLY A 227 5.62 -22.77 -15.50
C GLY A 227 4.79 -21.50 -15.70
N TYR A 228 5.53 -20.43 -15.95
CA TYR A 228 4.97 -19.10 -16.12
C TYR A 228 4.12 -18.96 -17.39
N SER A 229 3.00 -18.26 -17.25
CA SER A 229 2.13 -17.87 -18.37
C SER A 229 1.86 -16.36 -18.37
N GLN A 230 2.40 -15.65 -19.34
CA GLN A 230 2.18 -14.23 -19.56
C GLN A 230 0.69 -13.89 -19.73
N GLN A 231 -0.05 -14.75 -20.45
CA GLN A 231 -1.49 -14.54 -20.63
C GLN A 231 -2.26 -14.60 -19.30
N ARG A 232 -1.91 -15.53 -18.40
CA ARG A 232 -2.53 -15.63 -17.07
C ARG A 232 -2.17 -14.43 -16.21
N LEU A 233 -0.94 -13.93 -16.28
CA LEU A 233 -0.55 -12.72 -15.55
C LEU A 233 -1.31 -11.49 -16.05
N ALA A 234 -1.38 -11.29 -17.37
CA ALA A 234 -2.16 -10.20 -17.95
C ALA A 234 -3.64 -10.27 -17.56
N MET A 235 -4.22 -11.48 -17.51
CA MET A 235 -5.59 -11.70 -17.04
C MET A 235 -5.73 -11.35 -15.56
N TRP A 236 -4.82 -11.77 -14.69
CA TRP A 236 -4.85 -11.43 -13.27
C TRP A 236 -4.77 -9.91 -13.06
N ILE A 237 -3.87 -9.21 -13.76
CA ILE A 237 -3.77 -7.74 -13.71
C ILE A 237 -5.10 -7.10 -14.12
N TYR A 238 -5.68 -7.57 -15.22
CA TYR A 238 -6.97 -7.09 -15.71
C TYR A 238 -8.10 -7.30 -14.69
N GLU A 239 -8.19 -8.49 -14.11
CA GLU A 239 -9.23 -8.83 -13.12
C GLU A 239 -9.09 -8.02 -11.83
N ILE A 240 -7.87 -7.74 -11.35
CA ILE A 240 -7.64 -6.86 -10.20
C ILE A 240 -8.10 -5.43 -10.52
N LYS A 241 -7.68 -4.87 -11.66
CA LYS A 241 -8.09 -3.52 -12.07
C LYS A 241 -9.62 -3.43 -12.19
N ARG A 242 -10.26 -4.43 -12.79
CA ARG A 242 -11.73 -4.51 -12.90
C ARG A 242 -12.42 -4.61 -11.54
N ALA A 243 -11.88 -5.41 -10.62
CA ALA A 243 -12.42 -5.54 -9.27
C ALA A 243 -12.36 -4.21 -8.50
N LEU A 244 -11.28 -3.44 -8.65
CA LEU A 244 -11.14 -2.10 -8.08
C LEU A 244 -12.12 -1.08 -8.71
N GLU A 245 -12.54 -1.25 -9.95
CA GLU A 245 -13.53 -0.39 -10.62
C GLU A 245 -14.95 -0.63 -10.15
N THR A 246 -15.32 -1.89 -9.87
CA THR A 246 -16.71 -2.33 -9.67
C THR A 246 -17.35 -1.67 -8.45
N GLU A 247 -16.68 -1.61 -7.32
CA GLU A 247 -17.22 -1.01 -6.09
C GLU A 247 -17.34 0.53 -6.16
N ARG A 248 -16.52 1.21 -6.98
CA ARG A 248 -16.61 2.67 -7.17
C ARG A 248 -17.94 3.09 -7.81
N THR A 249 -18.41 2.32 -8.77
CA THR A 249 -19.70 2.58 -9.43
C THR A 249 -20.89 2.39 -8.50
N ASP A 250 -20.82 1.40 -7.62
CA ASP A 250 -21.91 1.12 -6.67
C ASP A 250 -21.96 2.12 -5.49
N GLU A 251 -20.83 2.59 -4.98
CA GLU A 251 -20.78 3.60 -3.93
C GLU A 251 -21.17 5.00 -4.45
N GLN A 252 -20.77 5.37 -5.64
CA GLN A 252 -21.21 6.62 -6.27
C GLN A 252 -22.73 6.65 -6.51
N SER A 253 -23.34 5.53 -6.87
CA SER A 253 -24.81 5.44 -6.99
C SER A 253 -25.51 5.56 -5.65
N ARG A 254 -24.94 5.01 -4.57
CA ARG A 254 -25.51 5.09 -3.22
C ARG A 254 -25.35 6.46 -2.57
N ILE A 255 -24.26 7.19 -2.83
CA ILE A 255 -24.07 8.56 -2.32
C ILE A 255 -25.08 9.51 -2.98
N GLY A 256 -25.43 9.32 -4.24
CA GLY A 256 -26.48 10.08 -4.92
C GLY A 256 -27.87 9.93 -4.27
N ASP A 257 -28.16 8.76 -3.69
CA ASP A 257 -29.43 8.48 -3.01
C ASP A 257 -29.52 9.06 -1.58
N TYR A 258 -28.41 9.48 -0.99
CA TYR A 258 -28.33 10.03 0.39
C TYR A 258 -28.15 11.55 0.47
N LEU A 259 -28.03 12.26 -0.65
CA LEU A 259 -28.10 13.72 -0.62
C LEU A 259 -29.56 14.14 -0.47
N PRO A 260 -29.96 14.75 0.67
CA PRO A 260 -31.31 15.29 0.77
C PRO A 260 -31.47 16.38 -0.31
N ASP A 261 -32.56 16.31 -1.04
CA ASP A 261 -33.02 17.36 -1.94
C ASP A 261 -32.87 18.71 -1.21
N SER A 262 -31.84 19.45 -1.52
CA SER A 262 -31.69 20.81 -1.03
C SER A 262 -32.65 21.72 -1.82
N GLY A 263 -33.94 21.56 -1.48
CA GLY A 263 -35.00 22.49 -1.88
C GLY A 263 -34.71 23.86 -1.28
N VAL A 264 -33.88 24.63 -1.91
CA VAL A 264 -33.81 26.08 -1.66
C VAL A 264 -35.08 26.69 -2.25
N VAL A 265 -36.09 26.82 -1.41
CA VAL A 265 -37.21 27.70 -1.73
C VAL A 265 -36.72 29.14 -1.59
N ILE A 266 -36.39 29.74 -2.70
CA ILE A 266 -36.24 31.19 -2.76
C ILE A 266 -37.63 31.80 -2.82
N ASN A 267 -38.14 32.23 -1.66
CA ASN A 267 -39.29 33.11 -1.59
C ASN A 267 -38.81 34.54 -1.83
N GLY A 268 -39.44 35.15 -2.85
CA GLY A 268 -39.25 36.54 -3.23
C GLY A 268 -39.89 37.52 -2.23
#